data_bef76ec1b411bfc82b29ea1e1aa62b34
#
_entry.id   bef76ec1b411bfc82b29ea1e1aa62b34
#
_cell.length_a   1.000
_cell.length_b   1.000
_cell.length_c   1.000
_cell.angle_alpha   90.00
_cell.angle_beta   90.00
_cell.angle_gamma   90.00
#
_symmetry.space_group_name_H-M   'P 1'
#
loop_
_entity.id
_entity.type
_entity.pdbx_description
1 polymer ?
#
loop_
_entity_poly.entity_id
_entity_poly.type
_entity_poly.pdbx_seq_one_letter_code
_entity_poly.pdbx_strand_id
1 'polypeptide(L)'
;NSDTEEMNRLSRLISDYYGSQHPYAIACHLGVVSHYSNLPNGLRLAIEHAFRNKALCLVVCTSTLAQGVNIPIKYLFMTGFMLARNSMQVRSFQNLMGRTARSGMYTEGSVIVTDPQLFDNRNNRHHGGNYKWNNCIKMFDSSPAEPCGSSILSLVQDIDVDYETKVSGIKVARYIIAH
;
A
#
# COMPACT_ATOMS: atom_id res chain seq x y z
N ASN A 1 11.16 16.63 12.55
CA ASN A 1 12.37 17.04 11.84
C ASN A 1 13.02 15.80 11.25
N SER A 2 13.30 15.83 9.96
CA SER A 2 14.08 14.78 9.29
C SER A 2 15.53 14.86 9.73
N ASP A 3 16.21 13.72 9.76
CA ASP A 3 17.65 13.68 9.97
C ASP A 3 18.35 14.28 8.75
N THR A 4 19.00 15.42 8.93
CA THR A 4 19.61 16.17 7.84
C THR A 4 20.74 15.39 7.17
N GLU A 5 21.52 14.61 7.91
CA GLU A 5 22.63 13.84 7.36
C GLU A 5 22.12 12.68 6.47
N GLU A 6 21.14 11.94 6.95
CA GLU A 6 20.54 10.83 6.19
C GLU A 6 19.79 11.36 4.95
N MET A 7 19.11 12.51 5.09
CA MET A 7 18.48 13.18 3.94
C MET A 7 19.49 13.60 2.88
N ASN A 8 20.65 14.13 3.29
CA ASN A 8 21.70 14.50 2.35
C ASN A 8 22.29 13.27 1.65
N ARG A 9 22.47 12.15 2.35
CA ARG A 9 22.93 10.89 1.75
C ARG A 9 21.94 10.37 0.74
N LEU A 10 20.67 10.35 1.09
CA LEU A 10 19.59 9.90 0.20
C LEU A 10 19.45 10.80 -1.03
N SER A 11 19.55 12.11 -0.84
CA SER A 11 19.50 13.09 -1.92
C SER A 11 20.67 12.94 -2.90
N ARG A 12 21.89 12.69 -2.41
CA ARG A 12 23.04 12.38 -3.26
C ARG A 12 22.80 11.11 -4.06
N LEU A 13 22.35 10.05 -3.41
CA LEU A 13 22.05 8.78 -4.09
C LEU A 13 21.00 8.95 -5.20
N ILE A 14 19.95 9.72 -4.95
CA ILE A 14 18.92 10.02 -5.96
C ILE A 14 19.49 10.90 -7.08
N SER A 15 20.33 11.88 -6.73
CA SER A 15 20.98 12.77 -7.71
C SER A 15 21.99 12.02 -8.60
N ASP A 16 22.71 11.08 -8.05
CA ASP A 16 23.65 10.23 -8.80
C ASP A 16 22.90 9.32 -9.79
N TYR A 17 21.69 8.90 -9.44
CA TYR A 17 20.89 8.01 -10.27
C TYR A 17 20.11 8.75 -11.38
N TYR A 18 19.49 9.89 -11.06
CA TYR A 18 18.58 10.61 -11.95
C TYR A 18 19.16 11.94 -12.46
N GLY A 19 20.24 12.44 -11.86
CA GLY A 19 20.75 13.79 -12.06
C GLY A 19 20.25 14.80 -11.04
N SER A 20 21.09 15.77 -10.67
CA SER A 20 20.78 16.76 -9.62
C SER A 20 19.62 17.70 -9.97
N GLN A 21 19.36 17.93 -11.25
CA GLN A 21 18.26 18.76 -11.75
C GLN A 21 16.95 17.99 -11.94
N HIS A 22 16.95 16.69 -11.68
CA HIS A 22 15.74 15.89 -11.79
C HIS A 22 14.74 16.28 -10.69
N PRO A 23 13.42 16.43 -10.99
CA PRO A 23 12.42 16.84 -10.00
C PRO A 23 12.40 15.99 -8.74
N TYR A 24 12.72 14.71 -8.87
CA TYR A 24 12.80 13.79 -7.74
C TYR A 24 13.98 14.12 -6.80
N ALA A 25 15.15 14.47 -7.36
CA ALA A 25 16.30 14.88 -6.55
C ALA A 25 16.01 16.21 -5.81
N ILE A 26 15.38 17.16 -6.50
CA ILE A 26 14.95 18.44 -5.90
C ILE A 26 13.93 18.19 -4.78
N ALA A 27 12.92 17.35 -5.00
CA ALA A 27 11.91 17.02 -3.99
C ALA A 27 12.54 16.35 -2.76
N CYS A 28 13.53 15.47 -2.96
CA CYS A 28 14.23 14.82 -1.87
C CYS A 28 15.00 15.84 -1.01
N HIS A 29 15.64 16.86 -1.59
CA HIS A 29 16.25 17.95 -0.84
C HIS A 29 15.26 18.70 0.05
N LEU A 30 13.99 18.77 -0.35
CA LEU A 30 12.90 19.37 0.41
C LEU A 30 12.29 18.41 1.46
N GLY A 31 12.85 17.21 1.62
CA GLY A 31 12.34 16.21 2.56
C GLY A 31 11.16 15.38 2.04
N VAL A 32 10.89 15.44 0.74
CA VAL A 32 9.82 14.69 0.10
C VAL A 32 10.40 13.61 -0.79
N VAL A 33 10.09 12.36 -0.51
CA VAL A 33 10.49 11.23 -1.34
C VAL A 33 9.27 10.51 -1.89
N SER A 34 9.44 9.82 -3.01
CA SER A 34 8.39 8.99 -3.62
C SER A 34 8.74 7.51 -3.51
N HIS A 35 7.72 6.69 -3.29
CA HIS A 35 7.83 5.23 -3.24
C HIS A 35 6.79 4.61 -4.18
N TYR A 36 7.26 3.90 -5.20
CA TYR A 36 6.41 3.27 -6.22
C TYR A 36 7.06 1.98 -6.75
N SER A 37 6.28 1.14 -7.44
CA SER A 37 6.69 -0.21 -7.86
C SER A 37 7.93 -0.24 -8.76
N ASN A 38 8.04 0.70 -9.68
CA ASN A 38 9.14 0.76 -10.66
C ASN A 38 10.39 1.48 -10.14
N LEU A 39 10.43 1.83 -8.85
CA LEU A 39 11.62 2.41 -8.25
C LEU A 39 12.76 1.38 -8.25
N PRO A 40 13.99 1.75 -8.64
CA PRO A 40 15.14 0.87 -8.54
C PRO A 40 15.29 0.28 -7.13
N ASN A 41 15.59 -1.02 -7.06
CA ASN A 41 15.56 -1.75 -5.80
C ASN A 41 16.46 -1.14 -4.71
N GLY A 42 17.67 -0.67 -5.09
CA GLY A 42 18.59 -0.01 -4.16
C GLY A 42 18.01 1.29 -3.58
N LEU A 43 17.41 2.14 -4.42
CA LEU A 43 16.75 3.37 -3.98
C LEU A 43 15.55 3.06 -3.10
N ARG A 44 14.74 2.07 -3.47
CA ARG A 44 13.59 1.64 -2.66
C ARG A 44 14.02 1.23 -1.25
N LEU A 45 15.03 0.37 -1.14
CA LEU A 45 15.56 -0.07 0.15
C LEU A 45 16.15 1.08 0.98
N ALA A 46 16.86 2.01 0.35
CA ALA A 46 17.40 3.19 1.02
C ALA A 46 16.28 4.09 1.59
N ILE A 47 15.22 4.33 0.82
CA ILE A 47 14.04 5.10 1.26
C ILE A 47 13.33 4.38 2.42
N GLU A 48 13.11 3.09 2.29
CA GLU A 48 12.48 2.28 3.34
C GLU A 48 13.29 2.27 4.63
N HIS A 49 14.62 2.20 4.52
CA HIS A 49 15.53 2.29 5.66
C HIS A 49 15.45 3.68 6.32
N ALA A 50 15.59 4.75 5.55
CA ALA A 50 15.52 6.12 6.06
C ALA A 50 14.16 6.42 6.71
N PHE A 51 13.07 5.91 6.15
CA PHE A 51 11.73 6.07 6.70
C PHE A 51 11.55 5.29 8.00
N ARG A 52 12.03 4.05 8.06
CA ARG A 52 11.99 3.21 9.27
C ARG A 52 12.76 3.84 10.42
N ASN A 53 13.90 4.47 10.13
CA ASN A 53 14.73 5.16 11.10
C ASN A 53 14.25 6.59 11.44
N LYS A 54 13.05 6.97 10.94
CA LYS A 54 12.46 8.30 11.16
C LYS A 54 13.28 9.48 10.58
N ALA A 55 14.20 9.17 9.68
CA ALA A 55 14.95 10.20 8.97
C ALA A 55 14.09 10.95 7.95
N LEU A 56 13.00 10.33 7.49
CA LEU A 56 12.02 10.90 6.58
C LEU A 56 10.69 11.16 7.29
N CYS A 57 10.10 12.32 7.01
CA CYS A 57 8.80 12.72 7.56
C CYS A 57 7.66 12.59 6.55
N LEU A 58 7.94 12.68 5.24
CA LEU A 58 6.92 12.65 4.19
C LEU A 58 7.33 11.76 3.04
N VAL A 59 6.47 10.79 2.74
CA VAL A 59 6.62 9.89 1.59
C VAL A 59 5.35 9.95 0.74
N VAL A 60 5.52 10.25 -0.54
CA VAL A 60 4.45 10.15 -1.54
C VAL A 60 4.53 8.76 -2.16
N CYS A 61 3.45 8.01 -2.10
CA CYS A 61 3.48 6.62 -2.55
C CYS A 61 2.23 6.22 -3.33
N THR A 62 2.38 5.19 -4.14
CA THR A 62 1.25 4.44 -4.69
C THR A 62 0.79 3.38 -3.68
N SER A 63 -0.30 2.69 -3.97
CA SER A 63 -0.84 1.59 -3.14
C SER A 63 0.17 0.45 -2.86
N THR A 64 1.30 0.43 -3.56
CA THR A 64 2.37 -0.56 -3.34
C THR A 64 2.99 -0.48 -1.94
N LEU A 65 2.91 0.67 -1.27
CA LEU A 65 3.31 0.79 0.14
C LEU A 65 2.46 -0.11 1.06
N ALA A 66 1.23 -0.45 0.65
CA ALA A 66 0.38 -1.40 1.37
C ALA A 66 0.95 -2.82 1.38
N GLN A 67 1.81 -3.14 0.40
CA GLN A 67 2.34 -4.48 0.19
C GLN A 67 3.81 -4.52 0.59
N GLY A 68 4.17 -5.31 1.58
CA GLY A 68 5.55 -5.69 1.86
C GLY A 68 6.39 -4.79 2.78
N VAL A 69 6.03 -3.53 3.02
CA VAL A 69 6.83 -2.64 3.85
C VAL A 69 6.22 -2.46 5.23
N ASN A 70 6.96 -2.87 6.27
CA ASN A 70 6.50 -2.72 7.66
C ASN A 70 6.97 -1.38 8.26
N ILE A 71 6.28 -0.30 7.92
CA ILE A 71 6.61 1.04 8.39
C ILE A 71 5.40 1.60 9.15
N PRO A 72 5.57 2.07 10.40
CA PRO A 72 4.52 2.72 11.16
C PRO A 72 4.27 4.12 10.62
N ILE A 73 3.01 4.45 10.38
CA ILE A 73 2.55 5.72 9.83
C ILE A 73 1.70 6.42 10.89
N LYS A 74 1.94 7.70 11.16
CA LYS A 74 1.10 8.50 12.04
C LYS A 74 -0.07 9.14 11.29
N TYR A 75 0.21 9.70 10.12
CA TYR A 75 -0.79 10.36 9.28
C TYR A 75 -0.78 9.74 7.88
N LEU A 76 -1.92 9.26 7.43
CA LEU A 76 -2.13 8.75 6.08
C LEU A 76 -3.05 9.71 5.32
N PHE A 77 -2.50 10.38 4.31
CA PHE A 77 -3.26 11.26 3.42
C PHE A 77 -3.69 10.48 2.18
N MET A 78 -4.99 10.32 2.00
CA MET A 78 -5.58 9.62 0.86
C MET A 78 -6.08 10.62 -0.17
N THR A 79 -5.41 10.71 -1.31
CA THR A 79 -5.77 11.63 -2.40
C THR A 79 -6.88 11.06 -3.30
N GLY A 80 -7.21 9.79 -3.16
CA GLY A 80 -8.29 9.13 -3.88
C GLY A 80 -8.32 7.63 -3.63
N PHE A 81 -9.42 7.00 -4.02
CA PHE A 81 -9.68 5.57 -3.86
C PHE A 81 -9.69 4.82 -5.21
N MET A 82 -9.22 5.48 -6.27
CA MET A 82 -9.14 4.89 -7.61
C MET A 82 -7.70 4.50 -7.92
N LEU A 83 -7.51 3.27 -8.38
CA LEU A 83 -6.25 2.75 -8.90
C LEU A 83 -6.40 2.60 -10.41
N ALA A 84 -5.85 3.54 -11.17
CA ALA A 84 -6.05 3.63 -12.61
C ALA A 84 -7.56 3.67 -12.96
N ARG A 85 -8.11 2.60 -13.51
CA ARG A 85 -9.54 2.50 -13.88
C ARG A 85 -10.38 1.73 -12.86
N ASN A 86 -9.76 1.16 -11.84
CA ASN A 86 -10.43 0.33 -10.84
C ASN A 86 -10.44 1.00 -9.47
N SER A 87 -11.48 0.74 -8.67
CA SER A 87 -11.48 1.12 -7.26
C SER A 87 -10.39 0.37 -6.50
N MET A 88 -9.78 1.03 -5.52
CA MET A 88 -8.92 0.36 -4.57
C MET A 88 -9.68 -0.78 -3.88
N GLN A 89 -9.05 -1.92 -3.71
CA GLN A 89 -9.64 -3.02 -2.95
C GLN A 89 -9.72 -2.67 -1.46
N VAL A 90 -10.82 -3.01 -0.81
CA VAL A 90 -11.05 -2.78 0.63
C VAL A 90 -9.91 -3.37 1.45
N ARG A 91 -9.47 -4.58 1.14
CA ARG A 91 -8.33 -5.23 1.80
C ARG A 91 -7.03 -4.43 1.72
N SER A 92 -6.73 -3.85 0.54
CA SER A 92 -5.53 -3.03 0.36
C SER A 92 -5.59 -1.76 1.21
N PHE A 93 -6.76 -1.15 1.30
CA PHE A 93 -6.98 0.01 2.15
C PHE A 93 -6.89 -0.34 3.64
N GLN A 94 -7.51 -1.44 4.07
CA GLN A 94 -7.43 -1.93 5.46
C GLN A 94 -5.99 -2.28 5.85
N ASN A 95 -5.21 -2.85 4.93
CA ASN A 95 -3.78 -3.09 5.15
C ASN A 95 -2.98 -1.79 5.32
N LEU A 96 -3.34 -0.72 4.61
CA LEU A 96 -2.75 0.61 4.81
C LEU A 96 -3.16 1.21 6.16
N MET A 97 -4.45 1.14 6.51
CA MET A 97 -4.94 1.59 7.82
C MET A 97 -4.27 0.83 8.96
N GLY A 98 -4.09 -0.48 8.84
CA GLY A 98 -3.39 -1.29 9.83
C GLY A 98 -1.91 -0.93 10.04
N ARG A 99 -1.36 -0.03 9.22
CA ARG A 99 -0.01 0.55 9.40
C ARG A 99 -0.05 1.88 10.15
N THR A 100 -1.21 2.55 10.19
CA THR A 100 -1.40 3.72 11.03
C THR A 100 -1.53 3.28 12.49
N ALA A 101 -0.89 4.00 13.41
CA ALA A 101 -0.88 3.68 14.84
C ALA A 101 -0.37 2.27 15.18
N ARG A 102 0.57 1.72 14.40
CA ARG A 102 1.10 0.41 14.70
C ARG A 102 1.83 0.39 16.03
N SER A 103 1.51 -0.62 16.86
CA SER A 103 2.03 -0.76 18.23
C SER A 103 3.53 -0.59 18.33
N GLY A 104 3.98 0.16 19.32
CA GLY A 104 5.39 0.42 19.61
C GLY A 104 5.92 1.78 19.18
N MET A 105 5.21 2.55 18.32
CA MET A 105 5.65 3.89 17.91
C MET A 105 4.59 4.98 18.11
N TYR A 106 3.33 4.69 17.81
CA TYR A 106 2.23 5.65 17.94
C TYR A 106 1.05 4.97 18.64
N THR A 107 0.39 5.69 19.55
CA THR A 107 -0.81 5.23 20.24
C THR A 107 -2.06 5.40 19.40
N GLU A 108 -2.00 6.31 18.42
CA GLU A 108 -3.09 6.62 17.50
C GLU A 108 -2.56 6.97 16.12
N GLY A 109 -3.36 6.79 15.10
CA GLY A 109 -3.07 7.18 13.73
C GLY A 109 -4.30 7.79 13.09
N SER A 110 -4.09 8.71 12.14
CA SER A 110 -5.16 9.40 11.45
C SER A 110 -5.12 9.09 9.96
N VAL A 111 -6.29 8.78 9.39
CA VAL A 111 -6.49 8.68 7.95
C VAL A 111 -7.28 9.90 7.50
N ILE A 112 -6.70 10.68 6.61
CA ILE A 112 -7.24 11.95 6.14
C ILE A 112 -7.51 11.82 4.64
N VAL A 113 -8.77 11.97 4.25
CA VAL A 113 -9.17 12.00 2.83
C VAL A 113 -9.05 13.44 2.34
N THR A 114 -8.18 13.66 1.35
CA THR A 114 -7.81 15.02 0.90
C THR A 114 -8.51 15.44 -0.39
N ASP A 115 -9.45 14.64 -0.92
CA ASP A 115 -10.26 15.02 -2.08
C ASP A 115 -11.48 15.84 -1.63
N PRO A 116 -11.48 17.19 -1.75
CA PRO A 116 -12.60 18.01 -1.32
C PRO A 116 -13.85 17.75 -2.14
N GLN A 117 -13.71 17.42 -3.42
CA GLN A 117 -14.84 17.15 -4.31
C GLN A 117 -15.60 15.86 -3.94
N LEU A 118 -14.95 14.95 -3.21
CA LEU A 118 -15.58 13.71 -2.77
C LEU A 118 -16.77 14.00 -1.85
N PHE A 119 -16.59 14.89 -0.88
CA PHE A 119 -17.65 15.26 0.06
C PHE A 119 -18.70 16.18 -0.61
N ASP A 120 -18.26 17.17 -1.37
CA ASP A 120 -19.15 18.16 -2.00
C ASP A 120 -20.09 17.49 -3.01
N ASN A 121 -19.59 16.51 -3.76
CA ASN A 121 -20.36 15.79 -4.76
C ASN A 121 -21.05 14.51 -4.25
N ARG A 122 -21.09 14.25 -2.95
CA ARG A 122 -21.63 13.00 -2.37
C ARG A 122 -23.07 12.68 -2.78
N ASN A 123 -23.87 13.71 -3.04
CA ASN A 123 -25.26 13.57 -3.45
C ASN A 123 -25.47 13.74 -4.97
N ASN A 124 -24.40 14.02 -5.72
CA ASN A 124 -24.48 14.29 -7.14
C ASN A 124 -24.45 12.99 -7.96
N ARG A 125 -25.61 12.58 -8.47
CA ARG A 125 -25.75 11.36 -9.30
C ARG A 125 -25.21 11.55 -10.72
N HIS A 126 -25.28 12.78 -11.28
CA HIS A 126 -24.94 13.04 -12.68
C HIS A 126 -23.44 12.96 -12.99
N HIS A 127 -22.57 13.21 -12.01
CA HIS A 127 -21.11 13.20 -12.18
C HIS A 127 -20.42 12.05 -11.44
N GLY A 128 -21.16 10.99 -11.07
CA GLY A 128 -20.60 9.85 -10.38
C GLY A 128 -20.09 10.15 -8.95
N GLY A 129 -20.44 11.33 -8.40
CA GLY A 129 -20.04 11.74 -7.04
C GLY A 129 -20.58 10.79 -5.98
N ASN A 130 -21.84 10.39 -6.10
CA ASN A 130 -22.45 9.41 -5.22
C ASN A 130 -21.71 8.05 -5.27
N TYR A 131 -21.28 7.59 -6.45
CA TYR A 131 -20.53 6.35 -6.59
C TYR A 131 -19.16 6.44 -5.90
N LYS A 132 -18.43 7.54 -6.11
CA LYS A 132 -17.13 7.77 -5.45
C LYS A 132 -17.26 7.83 -3.93
N TRP A 133 -18.28 8.52 -3.43
CA TRP A 133 -18.60 8.62 -2.01
C TRP A 133 -18.94 7.27 -1.41
N ASN A 134 -19.83 6.52 -2.03
CA ASN A 134 -20.22 5.19 -1.54
C ASN A 134 -19.03 4.21 -1.55
N ASN A 135 -18.15 4.29 -2.54
CA ASN A 135 -16.92 3.51 -2.53
C ASN A 135 -15.99 3.92 -1.39
N CYS A 136 -15.87 5.22 -1.12
CA CYS A 136 -15.10 5.71 0.02
C CYS A 136 -15.65 5.15 1.35
N ILE A 137 -16.95 5.23 1.58
CA ILE A 137 -17.59 4.70 2.80
C ILE A 137 -17.36 3.20 2.94
N LYS A 138 -17.49 2.42 1.86
CA LYS A 138 -17.20 0.97 1.88
C LYS A 138 -15.78 0.62 2.31
N MET A 139 -14.80 1.49 2.04
CA MET A 139 -13.42 1.25 2.48
C MET A 139 -13.28 1.26 4.01
N PHE A 140 -14.10 2.08 4.69
CA PHE A 140 -14.12 2.19 6.15
C PHE A 140 -15.07 1.20 6.82
N ASP A 141 -15.91 0.49 6.06
CA ASP A 141 -16.79 -0.53 6.60
C ASP A 141 -15.95 -1.74 7.03
N SER A 142 -16.06 -2.11 8.30
CA SER A 142 -15.41 -3.30 8.86
C SER A 142 -16.22 -4.58 8.61
N SER A 143 -17.37 -4.47 7.99
CA SER A 143 -18.24 -5.59 7.60
C SER A 143 -17.62 -6.37 6.45
N PRO A 144 -17.86 -7.64 6.29
CA PRO A 144 -16.91 -8.73 6.30
C PRO A 144 -15.70 -8.47 5.40
N ALA A 145 -14.53 -8.53 5.99
CA ALA A 145 -13.29 -8.68 5.25
C ALA A 145 -13.48 -9.79 4.21
N GLU A 146 -13.11 -9.51 2.96
CA GLU A 146 -13.07 -10.53 1.92
C GLU A 146 -12.42 -11.79 2.49
N PRO A 147 -13.01 -12.98 2.32
CA PRO A 147 -12.46 -14.20 2.88
C PRO A 147 -11.00 -14.31 2.46
N CYS A 148 -10.13 -14.44 3.47
CA CYS A 148 -8.70 -14.62 3.25
C CYS A 148 -8.49 -16.00 2.63
N GLY A 149 -8.50 -16.10 1.31
CA GLY A 149 -8.06 -17.29 0.61
C GLY A 149 -6.55 -17.45 0.84
N SER A 150 -6.16 -18.34 1.74
CA SER A 150 -4.77 -18.75 1.83
C SER A 150 -4.42 -19.46 0.53
N SER A 151 -3.27 -19.12 -0.09
CA SER A 151 -2.75 -19.87 -1.24
C SER A 151 -2.52 -21.36 -0.90
N ILE A 152 -2.40 -21.70 0.40
CA ILE A 152 -2.38 -23.08 0.90
C ILE A 152 -3.74 -23.76 0.67
N LEU A 153 -4.85 -23.01 0.66
CA LEU A 153 -6.19 -23.59 0.42
C LEU A 153 -6.29 -24.21 -0.97
N SER A 154 -5.60 -23.64 -1.96
CA SER A 154 -5.56 -24.19 -3.31
C SER A 154 -4.88 -25.56 -3.39
N LEU A 155 -3.99 -25.88 -2.43
CA LEU A 155 -3.36 -27.20 -2.32
C LEU A 155 -4.30 -28.25 -1.72
N VAL A 156 -5.36 -27.80 -1.05
CA VAL A 156 -6.34 -28.68 -0.37
C VAL A 156 -7.64 -28.80 -1.19
N GLN A 157 -7.83 -27.93 -2.17
CA GLN A 157 -8.96 -27.99 -3.08
C GLN A 157 -8.78 -29.16 -4.06
N ASP A 158 -9.89 -29.81 -4.40
CA ASP A 158 -9.87 -30.86 -5.40
C ASP A 158 -9.49 -30.29 -6.77
N ILE A 159 -8.54 -30.93 -7.44
CA ILE A 159 -8.03 -30.53 -8.74
C ILE A 159 -8.74 -31.36 -9.78
N ASP A 160 -9.47 -30.73 -10.68
CA ASP A 160 -10.03 -31.36 -11.85
C ASP A 160 -8.90 -31.55 -12.89
N VAL A 161 -8.41 -32.77 -13.03
CA VAL A 161 -7.31 -33.11 -13.96
C VAL A 161 -7.84 -33.40 -15.36
N ASP A 162 -9.04 -33.97 -15.44
CA ASP A 162 -9.80 -34.23 -16.67
C ASP A 162 -11.29 -34.35 -16.34
N TYR A 163 -12.15 -34.37 -17.38
CA TYR A 163 -13.60 -34.46 -17.25
C TYR A 163 -14.11 -35.65 -16.41
N GLU A 164 -13.25 -36.66 -16.14
CA GLU A 164 -13.63 -37.88 -15.42
C GLU A 164 -12.78 -38.15 -14.15
N THR A 165 -11.68 -37.40 -13.91
CA THR A 165 -10.78 -37.70 -12.80
C THR A 165 -10.63 -36.49 -11.87
N LYS A 166 -11.19 -36.59 -10.66
CA LYS A 166 -10.96 -35.66 -9.57
C LYS A 166 -9.83 -36.14 -8.66
N VAL A 167 -8.79 -35.36 -8.54
CA VAL A 167 -7.70 -35.63 -7.58
C VAL A 167 -7.97 -34.84 -6.31
N SER A 168 -8.14 -35.55 -5.19
CA SER A 168 -8.37 -34.90 -3.91
C SER A 168 -7.13 -34.12 -3.45
N GLY A 169 -7.28 -32.81 -3.32
CA GLY A 169 -6.22 -31.92 -2.82
C GLY A 169 -5.67 -32.31 -1.46
N ILE A 170 -6.51 -32.91 -0.57
CA ILE A 170 -6.09 -33.45 0.72
C ILE A 170 -5.09 -34.58 0.56
N LYS A 171 -5.26 -35.46 -0.44
CA LYS A 171 -4.30 -36.54 -0.70
C LYS A 171 -2.98 -36.01 -1.20
N VAL A 172 -3.01 -34.99 -2.07
CA VAL A 172 -1.78 -34.32 -2.56
C VAL A 172 -1.06 -33.62 -1.42
N ALA A 173 -1.75 -32.88 -0.56
CA ALA A 173 -1.16 -32.23 0.59
C ALA A 173 -0.54 -33.21 1.57
N ARG A 174 -1.19 -34.34 1.84
CA ARG A 174 -0.62 -35.40 2.70
C ARG A 174 0.63 -36.01 2.09
N TYR A 175 0.69 -36.21 0.79
CA TYR A 175 1.88 -36.71 0.11
C TYR A 175 3.06 -35.72 0.24
N ILE A 176 2.83 -34.43 0.04
CA ILE A 176 3.84 -33.38 0.14
C ILE A 176 4.39 -33.25 1.58
N ILE A 177 3.54 -33.44 2.60
CA ILE A 177 3.95 -33.34 4.02
C ILE A 177 4.73 -34.59 4.47
N ALA A 178 4.48 -35.74 3.85
CA ALA A 178 5.09 -37.03 4.23
C ALA A 178 6.47 -37.28 3.58
N HIS A 179 6.87 -36.46 2.60
CA HIS A 179 8.13 -36.55 1.85
C HIS A 179 8.85 -35.22 1.82
#